data_b45d6e91f8b02b673a46b8840e4d2b23
#
_entry.id   b45d6e91f8b02b673a46b8840e4d2b23
#
_cell.length_a   1.000
_cell.length_b   1.000
_cell.length_c   1.000
_cell.angle_alpha   90.00
_cell.angle_beta   90.00
_cell.angle_gamma   90.00
#
_symmetry.space_group_name_H-M   'P 1'
#
loop_
_entity.id
_entity.type
_entity.pdbx_description
1 polymer ?
#
loop_
_entity_poly.entity_id
_entity_poly.type
_entity_poly.pdbx_seq_one_letter_code
_entity_poly.pdbx_strand_id
1 'polypeptide(L)'
;MDDLTKKKRKPMPNLAMSVLMLMTFGNLGTSMAFSLQSSQMSRIFQTIGADPTKLGFFFILPPLAGMVVQPLVGWFSDHTWIPKLGRRMPYLIVGSIVAIIVMFLLPNSGSFGFGYGSMLALWFGAISILFMDLMSNMSMQPFKMIIGDMVNEKQKDKAWAWQTIWSNIGSFAAYLFPFGLSALGVANVAAKGVVPDSVRFSFYLGAIIHGISSLFTVFKVKEYDPKMYNEYHGIDAEAQKKQKTSLVSILSNAPKVFWTLGLVEFFSWASFQYLWTYAPGALSANIWHTINPTSAGFQAAGNWYGVLSAVQTVAAILYGYVLSHLNDKTRKPFYSLGLVGAAAGFLMLAFCHTKLLSIIAFIFIGIGWVTINSIPFTILTNALDGQHDGTYIGMFNCWICLPQICASVASFALYPMFSKMSHGDGASMMILFGAVLFIIGAFSVWVVKETKGLSAKKTDEEAEEIIQ
;
A
#
# COMPACT_ATOMS: atom_id res chain seq x y z
N MET A 1 30.40 -5.29 26.61
CA MET A 1 29.72 -6.33 27.43
C MET A 1 28.64 -7.09 26.63
N ASP A 2 28.75 -7.14 25.28
CA ASP A 2 27.69 -7.61 24.37
C ASP A 2 27.92 -8.97 23.69
N ASP A 3 28.94 -9.71 24.11
CA ASP A 3 29.34 -10.95 23.40
C ASP A 3 28.92 -12.26 24.10
N LEU A 4 28.21 -12.17 25.23
CA LEU A 4 27.87 -13.37 26.05
C LEU A 4 26.48 -13.95 25.79
N THR A 5 25.66 -13.37 24.90
CA THR A 5 24.26 -13.81 24.68
C THR A 5 23.96 -14.38 23.28
N LYS A 6 24.92 -14.34 22.34
CA LYS A 6 24.69 -14.92 21.00
C LYS A 6 25.20 -16.36 20.95
N LYS A 7 24.30 -17.34 21.12
CA LYS A 7 24.57 -18.71 20.70
C LYS A 7 25.03 -18.70 19.23
N LYS A 8 26.07 -19.49 18.86
CA LYS A 8 26.52 -19.63 17.47
C LYS A 8 25.29 -19.96 16.59
N ARG A 9 24.95 -19.04 15.69
CA ARG A 9 23.85 -19.26 14.72
C ARG A 9 24.20 -20.40 13.81
N LYS A 10 23.29 -21.34 13.64
CA LYS A 10 23.40 -22.37 12.60
C LYS A 10 23.12 -21.71 11.25
N PRO A 11 23.93 -21.95 10.21
CA PRO A 11 23.65 -21.35 8.89
C PRO A 11 22.32 -21.88 8.34
N MET A 12 21.47 -20.95 7.87
CA MET A 12 20.23 -21.32 7.19
C MET A 12 20.54 -21.98 5.84
N PRO A 13 19.82 -23.04 5.46
CA PRO A 13 20.01 -23.70 4.17
C PRO A 13 19.64 -22.79 2.99
N ASN A 14 20.25 -23.04 1.83
CA ASN A 14 19.80 -22.43 0.60
C ASN A 14 18.47 -23.06 0.16
N LEU A 15 17.48 -22.21 -0.08
CA LEU A 15 16.18 -22.62 -0.64
C LEU A 15 16.26 -22.69 -2.15
N ALA A 16 15.56 -23.66 -2.76
CA ALA A 16 15.43 -23.72 -4.21
C ALA A 16 14.66 -22.48 -4.71
N MET A 17 14.97 -22.02 -5.92
CA MET A 17 14.32 -20.84 -6.52
C MET A 17 12.80 -21.01 -6.59
N SER A 18 12.31 -22.21 -6.90
CA SER A 18 10.87 -22.52 -6.89
C SER A 18 10.22 -22.32 -5.52
N VAL A 19 10.95 -22.61 -4.43
CA VAL A 19 10.43 -22.37 -3.07
C VAL A 19 10.36 -20.88 -2.78
N LEU A 20 11.37 -20.09 -3.16
CA LEU A 20 11.36 -18.62 -3.03
C LEU A 20 10.20 -17.99 -3.81
N MET A 21 9.94 -18.46 -5.02
CA MET A 21 8.81 -18.01 -5.84
C MET A 21 7.45 -18.36 -5.18
N LEU A 22 7.31 -19.60 -4.72
CA LEU A 22 6.03 -20.08 -4.17
C LEU A 22 5.73 -19.49 -2.78
N MET A 23 6.74 -19.24 -1.96
CA MET A 23 6.53 -18.63 -0.64
C MET A 23 6.04 -17.18 -0.72
N THR A 24 6.32 -16.50 -1.83
CA THR A 24 5.90 -15.11 -2.07
C THR A 24 4.71 -15.01 -3.02
N PHE A 25 4.28 -16.12 -3.63
CA PHE A 25 3.24 -16.15 -4.68
C PHE A 25 1.88 -15.65 -4.20
N GLY A 26 1.49 -15.93 -2.96
CA GLY A 26 0.22 -15.44 -2.40
C GLY A 26 0.13 -13.92 -2.33
N ASN A 27 1.27 -13.20 -2.37
CA ASN A 27 1.27 -11.74 -2.43
C ASN A 27 0.63 -11.18 -3.71
N LEU A 28 0.59 -11.97 -4.80
CA LEU A 28 -0.16 -11.64 -6.01
C LEU A 28 -1.63 -11.36 -5.69
N GLY A 29 -2.31 -12.30 -5.03
CA GLY A 29 -3.72 -12.15 -4.69
C GLY A 29 -4.00 -11.06 -3.67
N THR A 30 -3.16 -10.93 -2.64
CA THR A 30 -3.28 -9.84 -1.66
C THR A 30 -3.13 -8.47 -2.31
N SER A 31 -2.19 -8.32 -3.22
CA SER A 31 -2.01 -7.06 -3.98
C SER A 31 -3.17 -6.78 -4.94
N MET A 32 -3.79 -7.83 -5.51
CA MET A 32 -5.03 -7.66 -6.27
C MET A 32 -6.16 -7.09 -5.41
N ALA A 33 -6.35 -7.61 -4.18
CA ALA A 33 -7.37 -7.12 -3.27
C ALA A 33 -7.18 -5.63 -2.96
N PHE A 34 -5.97 -5.20 -2.59
CA PHE A 34 -5.66 -3.79 -2.36
C PHE A 34 -5.85 -2.92 -3.60
N SER A 35 -5.48 -3.41 -4.77
CA SER A 35 -5.55 -2.63 -6.02
C SER A 35 -6.98 -2.48 -6.52
N LEU A 36 -7.82 -3.51 -6.43
CA LEU A 36 -9.25 -3.41 -6.71
C LEU A 36 -9.93 -2.44 -5.75
N GLN A 37 -9.59 -2.53 -4.47
CA GLN A 37 -10.11 -1.62 -3.46
C GLN A 37 -9.72 -0.18 -3.78
N SER A 38 -8.44 0.14 -3.89
CA SER A 38 -7.97 1.51 -4.10
C SER A 38 -8.48 2.14 -5.39
N SER A 39 -8.65 1.35 -6.46
CA SER A 39 -9.13 1.84 -7.76
C SER A 39 -10.65 1.93 -7.87
N GLN A 40 -11.40 1.08 -7.16
CA GLN A 40 -12.85 0.98 -7.32
C GLN A 40 -13.67 1.49 -6.13
N MET A 41 -13.05 1.73 -4.97
CA MET A 41 -13.75 2.13 -3.75
C MET A 41 -14.57 3.40 -3.94
N SER A 42 -13.96 4.48 -4.46
CA SER A 42 -14.66 5.74 -4.73
C SER A 42 -15.84 5.55 -5.69
N ARG A 43 -15.63 4.76 -6.75
CA ARG A 43 -16.66 4.41 -7.73
C ARG A 43 -17.81 3.64 -7.09
N ILE A 44 -17.53 2.60 -6.31
CA ILE A 44 -18.56 1.77 -5.64
C ILE A 44 -19.41 2.64 -4.73
N PHE A 45 -18.78 3.39 -3.80
CA PHE A 45 -19.53 4.22 -2.85
C PHE A 45 -20.40 5.27 -3.51
N GLN A 46 -19.90 5.97 -4.54
CA GLN A 46 -20.69 6.94 -5.28
C GLN A 46 -21.83 6.26 -6.06
N THR A 47 -21.58 5.10 -6.65
CA THR A 47 -22.61 4.33 -7.39
C THR A 47 -23.76 3.89 -6.48
N ILE A 48 -23.49 3.49 -5.23
CA ILE A 48 -24.54 3.11 -4.27
C ILE A 48 -25.20 4.32 -3.60
N GLY A 49 -24.72 5.55 -3.88
CA GLY A 49 -25.36 6.80 -3.47
C GLY A 49 -24.65 7.53 -2.32
N ALA A 50 -23.37 7.29 -2.10
CA ALA A 50 -22.59 8.11 -1.17
C ALA A 50 -22.43 9.53 -1.73
N ASP A 51 -22.68 10.51 -0.89
CA ASP A 51 -22.41 11.91 -1.18
C ASP A 51 -20.90 12.15 -1.31
N PRO A 52 -20.41 12.76 -2.40
CA PRO A 52 -19.00 13.11 -2.58
C PRO A 52 -18.40 13.91 -1.42
N THR A 53 -19.18 14.73 -0.72
CA THR A 53 -18.76 15.49 0.45
C THR A 53 -18.42 14.62 1.66
N LYS A 54 -18.94 13.38 1.69
CA LYS A 54 -18.78 12.40 2.78
C LYS A 54 -17.86 11.25 2.45
N LEU A 55 -17.29 11.20 1.25
CA LEU A 55 -16.39 10.13 0.82
C LEU A 55 -15.19 9.95 1.79
N GLY A 56 -14.67 11.05 2.33
CA GLY A 56 -13.58 11.01 3.30
C GLY A 56 -13.84 10.07 4.48
N PHE A 57 -15.09 9.90 4.92
CA PHE A 57 -15.45 8.98 5.99
C PHE A 57 -15.07 7.52 5.65
N PHE A 58 -15.41 7.07 4.44
CA PHE A 58 -15.10 5.71 4.01
C PHE A 58 -13.58 5.52 3.82
N PHE A 59 -12.88 6.56 3.39
CA PHE A 59 -11.44 6.54 3.14
C PHE A 59 -10.57 6.70 4.40
N ILE A 60 -11.14 6.95 5.58
CA ILE A 60 -10.45 6.83 6.87
C ILE A 60 -10.24 5.35 7.25
N LEU A 61 -11.17 4.47 6.89
CA LEU A 61 -11.20 3.08 7.36
C LEU A 61 -9.96 2.26 6.96
N PRO A 62 -9.50 2.29 5.70
CA PRO A 62 -8.30 1.57 5.27
C PRO A 62 -7.03 1.90 6.07
N PRO A 63 -6.57 3.15 6.14
CA PRO A 63 -5.36 3.46 6.88
C PRO A 63 -5.49 3.21 8.39
N LEU A 64 -6.69 3.38 8.96
CA LEU A 64 -6.96 3.04 10.35
C LEU A 64 -6.79 1.53 10.59
N ALA A 65 -7.35 0.69 9.71
CA ALA A 65 -7.21 -0.75 9.78
C ALA A 65 -5.72 -1.17 9.68
N GLY A 66 -4.98 -0.64 8.70
CA GLY A 66 -3.57 -0.92 8.52
C GLY A 66 -2.71 -0.55 9.71
N MET A 67 -2.97 0.61 10.33
CA MET A 67 -2.24 1.08 11.50
C MET A 67 -2.41 0.17 12.72
N VAL A 68 -3.59 -0.43 12.88
CA VAL A 68 -3.91 -1.29 14.04
C VAL A 68 -3.52 -2.74 13.80
N VAL A 69 -3.87 -3.30 12.64
CA VAL A 69 -3.75 -4.75 12.39
C VAL A 69 -2.30 -5.19 12.23
N GLN A 70 -1.48 -4.41 11.54
CA GLN A 70 -0.10 -4.85 11.25
C GLN A 70 0.73 -5.14 12.52
N PRO A 71 0.76 -4.27 13.53
CA PRO A 71 1.46 -4.57 14.79
C PRO A 71 0.84 -5.74 15.56
N LEU A 72 -0.50 -5.83 15.57
CA LEU A 72 -1.20 -6.90 16.29
C LEU A 72 -0.90 -8.27 15.68
N VAL A 73 -1.01 -8.41 14.37
CA VAL A 73 -0.70 -9.67 13.67
C VAL A 73 0.77 -10.05 13.85
N GLY A 74 1.68 -9.07 13.82
CA GLY A 74 3.08 -9.30 14.14
C GLY A 74 3.23 -9.93 15.51
N TRP A 75 2.71 -9.26 16.53
CA TRP A 75 2.82 -9.73 17.91
C TRP A 75 2.15 -11.09 18.16
N PHE A 76 0.91 -11.25 17.71
CA PHE A 76 0.19 -12.53 17.89
C PHE A 76 0.88 -13.68 17.16
N SER A 77 1.35 -13.46 15.92
CA SER A 77 1.99 -14.52 15.15
C SER A 77 3.35 -14.95 15.72
N ASP A 78 4.07 -14.04 16.42
CA ASP A 78 5.29 -14.40 17.14
C ASP A 78 5.06 -15.35 18.32
N HIS A 79 3.87 -15.30 18.91
CA HIS A 79 3.47 -16.12 20.06
C HIS A 79 2.63 -17.36 19.69
N THR A 80 2.29 -17.52 18.41
CA THR A 80 1.47 -18.64 17.92
C THR A 80 2.35 -19.71 17.32
N TRP A 81 2.04 -20.96 17.61
CA TRP A 81 2.57 -22.13 16.90
C TRP A 81 1.48 -23.19 16.79
N ILE A 82 1.07 -23.51 15.58
CA ILE A 82 0.13 -24.59 15.30
C ILE A 82 0.89 -25.71 14.60
N PRO A 83 0.94 -26.94 15.19
CA PRO A 83 1.56 -28.09 14.55
C PRO A 83 1.04 -28.28 13.12
N LYS A 84 1.92 -28.51 12.15
CA LYS A 84 1.66 -28.66 10.70
C LYS A 84 1.38 -27.35 9.93
N LEU A 85 0.90 -26.28 10.56
CA LEU A 85 0.65 -25.00 9.90
C LEU A 85 1.78 -23.99 10.11
N GLY A 86 2.46 -24.02 11.26
CA GLY A 86 3.48 -23.04 11.60
C GLY A 86 2.96 -21.88 12.45
N ARG A 87 3.69 -20.75 12.43
CA ARG A 87 3.35 -19.55 13.18
C ARG A 87 2.68 -18.46 12.31
N ARG A 88 3.04 -18.36 11.05
CA ARG A 88 2.57 -17.30 10.13
C ARG A 88 1.37 -17.74 9.29
N MET A 89 1.35 -19.01 8.85
CA MET A 89 0.29 -19.54 7.97
C MET A 89 -1.12 -19.46 8.53
N PRO A 90 -1.40 -19.64 9.82
CA PRO A 90 -2.76 -19.48 10.36
C PRO A 90 -3.35 -18.09 10.08
N TYR A 91 -2.56 -17.04 10.20
CA TYR A 91 -2.98 -15.65 9.95
C TYR A 91 -3.20 -15.40 8.47
N LEU A 92 -2.35 -15.97 7.60
CA LEU A 92 -2.55 -15.93 6.16
C LEU A 92 -3.86 -16.60 5.76
N ILE A 93 -4.16 -17.79 6.29
CA ILE A 93 -5.38 -18.53 5.97
C ILE A 93 -6.63 -17.75 6.40
N VAL A 94 -6.69 -17.34 7.67
CA VAL A 94 -7.87 -16.61 8.19
C VAL A 94 -8.05 -15.28 7.46
N GLY A 95 -6.99 -14.51 7.30
CA GLY A 95 -7.03 -13.24 6.58
C GLY A 95 -7.48 -13.41 5.13
N SER A 96 -6.93 -14.40 4.40
CA SER A 96 -7.31 -14.66 3.02
C SER A 96 -8.76 -15.12 2.88
N ILE A 97 -9.24 -16.04 3.72
CA ILE A 97 -10.63 -16.53 3.66
C ILE A 97 -11.62 -15.39 3.86
N VAL A 98 -11.41 -14.58 4.90
CA VAL A 98 -12.34 -13.47 5.17
C VAL A 98 -12.22 -12.37 4.11
N ALA A 99 -11.01 -12.05 3.64
CA ALA A 99 -10.83 -11.10 2.53
C ALA A 99 -11.57 -11.55 1.26
N ILE A 100 -11.49 -12.83 0.90
CA ILE A 100 -12.21 -13.42 -0.23
C ILE A 100 -13.72 -13.25 -0.06
N ILE A 101 -14.27 -13.59 1.10
CA ILE A 101 -15.71 -13.43 1.39
C ILE A 101 -16.11 -11.97 1.19
N VAL A 102 -15.33 -11.04 1.72
CA VAL A 102 -15.63 -9.61 1.63
C VAL A 102 -15.47 -9.09 0.20
N MET A 103 -14.54 -9.62 -0.59
CA MET A 103 -14.44 -9.30 -2.02
C MET A 103 -15.70 -9.71 -2.82
N PHE A 104 -16.44 -10.71 -2.37
CA PHE A 104 -17.76 -11.00 -2.92
C PHE A 104 -18.85 -10.06 -2.38
N LEU A 105 -18.78 -9.65 -1.13
CA LEU A 105 -19.80 -8.83 -0.48
C LEU A 105 -19.74 -7.36 -0.88
N LEU A 106 -18.56 -6.76 -0.88
CA LEU A 106 -18.36 -5.32 -1.10
C LEU A 106 -18.99 -4.80 -2.41
N PRO A 107 -18.73 -5.39 -3.59
CA PRO A 107 -19.32 -4.90 -4.84
C PRO A 107 -20.81 -5.17 -4.95
N ASN A 108 -21.39 -5.96 -4.06
CA ASN A 108 -22.83 -6.25 -3.98
C ASN A 108 -23.57 -5.35 -2.98
N SER A 109 -22.93 -4.39 -2.35
CA SER A 109 -23.53 -3.51 -1.32
C SER A 109 -24.84 -2.84 -1.77
N GLY A 110 -24.99 -2.54 -3.07
CA GLY A 110 -26.22 -1.99 -3.63
C GLY A 110 -27.22 -3.03 -4.13
N SER A 111 -26.88 -4.34 -4.11
CA SER A 111 -27.70 -5.40 -4.73
C SER A 111 -28.63 -6.13 -3.75
N PHE A 112 -28.50 -5.87 -2.44
CA PHE A 112 -29.31 -6.55 -1.41
C PHE A 112 -30.67 -5.90 -1.14
N GLY A 113 -31.16 -5.03 -2.03
CA GLY A 113 -32.45 -4.36 -1.86
C GLY A 113 -32.46 -3.24 -0.82
N PHE A 114 -31.30 -2.76 -0.39
CA PHE A 114 -31.21 -1.69 0.61
C PHE A 114 -31.64 -0.31 0.09
N GLY A 115 -31.70 -0.14 -1.24
CA GLY A 115 -32.05 1.11 -1.88
C GLY A 115 -30.88 2.08 -2.09
N TYR A 116 -31.00 2.93 -3.11
CA TYR A 116 -30.00 3.93 -3.47
C TYR A 116 -29.84 4.98 -2.38
N GLY A 117 -28.61 5.23 -1.94
CA GLY A 117 -28.29 6.23 -0.92
C GLY A 117 -28.80 5.90 0.48
N SER A 118 -29.29 4.66 0.69
CA SER A 118 -29.75 4.26 2.02
C SER A 118 -28.56 4.14 2.98
N MET A 119 -28.81 4.52 4.23
CA MET A 119 -27.82 4.39 5.30
C MET A 119 -27.36 2.94 5.46
N LEU A 120 -28.25 1.96 5.23
CA LEU A 120 -27.94 0.54 5.35
C LEU A 120 -26.95 0.07 4.27
N ALA A 121 -27.15 0.49 3.01
CA ALA A 121 -26.22 0.17 1.92
C ALA A 121 -24.83 0.78 2.17
N LEU A 122 -24.79 2.02 2.63
CA LEU A 122 -23.54 2.73 2.92
C LEU A 122 -22.78 2.11 4.10
N TRP A 123 -23.47 1.77 5.20
CA TRP A 123 -22.84 1.07 6.33
C TRP A 123 -22.40 -0.34 6.00
N PHE A 124 -23.18 -1.07 5.20
CA PHE A 124 -22.76 -2.38 4.72
C PHE A 124 -21.47 -2.29 3.90
N GLY A 125 -21.39 -1.31 2.98
CA GLY A 125 -20.16 -1.02 2.23
C GLY A 125 -18.99 -0.62 3.14
N ALA A 126 -19.24 0.26 4.12
CA ALA A 126 -18.22 0.72 5.07
C ALA A 126 -17.65 -0.43 5.93
N ILE A 127 -18.52 -1.28 6.46
CA ILE A 127 -18.11 -2.46 7.24
C ILE A 127 -17.35 -3.44 6.34
N SER A 128 -17.84 -3.67 5.11
CA SER A 128 -17.16 -4.55 4.16
C SER A 128 -15.75 -4.04 3.84
N ILE A 129 -15.57 -2.72 3.57
CA ILE A 129 -14.24 -2.18 3.27
C ILE A 129 -13.31 -2.27 4.48
N LEU A 130 -13.82 -1.99 5.68
CA LEU A 130 -13.06 -2.14 6.92
C LEU A 130 -12.54 -3.58 7.09
N PHE A 131 -13.41 -4.57 6.93
CA PHE A 131 -13.01 -5.99 7.02
C PHE A 131 -12.09 -6.39 5.89
N MET A 132 -12.26 -5.86 4.67
CA MET A 132 -11.35 -6.11 3.56
C MET A 132 -9.94 -5.63 3.89
N ASP A 133 -9.79 -4.42 4.43
CA ASP A 133 -8.50 -3.89 4.85
C ASP A 133 -7.89 -4.65 6.02
N LEU A 134 -8.66 -4.89 7.09
CA LEU A 134 -8.20 -5.64 8.24
C LEU A 134 -7.62 -7.00 7.82
N MET A 135 -8.36 -7.71 6.96
CA MET A 135 -8.01 -9.07 6.57
C MET A 135 -6.93 -9.12 5.48
N SER A 136 -6.92 -8.17 4.55
CA SER A 136 -5.84 -8.05 3.56
C SER A 136 -4.52 -7.70 4.23
N ASN A 137 -4.51 -6.78 5.20
CA ASN A 137 -3.32 -6.48 6.01
C ASN A 137 -2.90 -7.69 6.85
N MET A 138 -3.85 -8.43 7.43
CA MET A 138 -3.58 -9.65 8.17
C MET A 138 -2.95 -10.73 7.29
N SER A 139 -3.36 -10.85 6.02
CA SER A 139 -2.77 -11.78 5.05
C SER A 139 -1.39 -11.32 4.56
N MET A 140 -1.18 -10.01 4.41
CA MET A 140 0.06 -9.46 3.86
C MET A 140 1.24 -9.60 4.81
N GLN A 141 1.03 -9.48 6.13
CA GLN A 141 2.11 -9.54 7.11
C GLN A 141 2.89 -10.86 7.10
N PRO A 142 2.24 -12.04 7.07
CA PRO A 142 2.95 -13.31 6.96
C PRO A 142 3.95 -13.37 5.81
N PHE A 143 3.64 -12.81 4.64
CA PHE A 143 4.57 -12.82 3.49
C PHE A 143 5.87 -12.07 3.77
N LYS A 144 5.79 -10.92 4.44
CA LYS A 144 6.98 -10.16 4.85
C LYS A 144 7.80 -10.91 5.90
N MET A 145 7.12 -11.50 6.88
CA MET A 145 7.76 -12.19 8.00
C MET A 145 8.41 -13.50 7.58
N ILE A 146 7.77 -14.30 6.72
CA ILE A 146 8.30 -15.57 6.23
C ILE A 146 9.65 -15.40 5.53
N ILE A 147 9.83 -14.32 4.77
CA ILE A 147 11.13 -14.01 4.15
C ILE A 147 12.20 -13.81 5.23
N GLY A 148 11.88 -13.04 6.29
CA GLY A 148 12.78 -12.85 7.42
C GLY A 148 13.07 -14.14 8.19
N ASP A 149 12.04 -14.97 8.39
CA ASP A 149 12.09 -16.18 9.23
C ASP A 149 12.78 -17.37 8.54
N MET A 150 12.70 -17.48 7.20
CA MET A 150 13.10 -18.70 6.48
C MET A 150 14.21 -18.53 5.46
N VAL A 151 14.49 -17.29 5.01
CA VAL A 151 15.43 -17.05 3.92
C VAL A 151 16.77 -16.58 4.46
N ASN A 152 17.86 -17.24 4.04
CA ASN A 152 19.21 -16.80 4.42
C ASN A 152 19.59 -15.47 3.78
N GLU A 153 20.58 -14.76 4.36
CA GLU A 153 20.98 -13.42 3.92
C GLU A 153 21.34 -13.34 2.43
N LYS A 154 21.98 -14.39 1.86
CA LYS A 154 22.39 -14.43 0.44
C LYS A 154 21.21 -14.51 -0.54
N GLN A 155 20.05 -14.92 -0.08
CA GLN A 155 18.84 -15.12 -0.91
C GLN A 155 17.71 -14.12 -0.59
N LYS A 156 17.83 -13.32 0.45
CA LYS A 156 16.80 -12.34 0.85
C LYS A 156 16.43 -11.41 -0.30
N ASP A 157 17.40 -10.84 -0.99
CA ASP A 157 17.14 -9.92 -2.12
C ASP A 157 16.32 -10.59 -3.22
N LYS A 158 16.61 -11.89 -3.51
CA LYS A 158 15.86 -12.67 -4.49
C LYS A 158 14.41 -12.91 -4.04
N ALA A 159 14.19 -13.19 -2.76
CA ALA A 159 12.86 -13.39 -2.21
C ALA A 159 12.03 -12.09 -2.24
N TRP A 160 12.62 -10.96 -1.84
CA TRP A 160 11.98 -9.65 -1.93
C TRP A 160 11.68 -9.24 -3.38
N ALA A 161 12.60 -9.53 -4.31
CA ALA A 161 12.37 -9.30 -5.73
C ALA A 161 11.16 -10.08 -6.25
N TRP A 162 11.05 -11.38 -5.93
CA TRP A 162 9.89 -12.18 -6.31
C TRP A 162 8.59 -11.70 -5.67
N GLN A 163 8.62 -11.30 -4.40
CA GLN A 163 7.45 -10.70 -3.75
C GLN A 163 6.98 -9.44 -4.49
N THR A 164 7.92 -8.57 -4.87
CA THR A 164 7.62 -7.34 -5.63
C THR A 164 7.06 -7.66 -7.02
N ILE A 165 7.63 -8.65 -7.72
CA ILE A 165 7.14 -9.09 -9.03
C ILE A 165 5.69 -9.57 -8.93
N TRP A 166 5.39 -10.46 -7.99
CA TRP A 166 4.02 -10.97 -7.79
C TRP A 166 3.04 -9.85 -7.40
N SER A 167 3.47 -8.92 -6.53
CA SER A 167 2.68 -7.77 -6.15
C SER A 167 2.32 -6.89 -7.35
N ASN A 168 3.30 -6.57 -8.19
CA ASN A 168 3.09 -5.73 -9.37
C ASN A 168 2.22 -6.41 -10.43
N ILE A 169 2.41 -7.72 -10.67
CA ILE A 169 1.56 -8.49 -11.59
C ILE A 169 0.10 -8.48 -11.09
N GLY A 170 -0.10 -8.74 -9.79
CA GLY A 170 -1.43 -8.71 -9.19
C GLY A 170 -2.10 -7.35 -9.28
N SER A 171 -1.38 -6.29 -8.95
CA SER A 171 -1.89 -4.91 -9.02
C SER A 171 -2.23 -4.51 -10.46
N PHE A 172 -1.34 -4.76 -11.39
CA PHE A 172 -1.52 -4.43 -12.81
C PHE A 172 -2.76 -5.13 -13.39
N ALA A 173 -2.89 -6.43 -13.15
CA ALA A 173 -4.06 -7.19 -13.60
C ALA A 173 -5.36 -6.68 -12.97
N ALA A 174 -5.36 -6.42 -11.65
CA ALA A 174 -6.52 -5.92 -10.93
C ALA A 174 -7.01 -4.56 -11.47
N TYR A 175 -6.09 -3.66 -11.77
CA TYR A 175 -6.41 -2.36 -12.33
C TYR A 175 -7.07 -2.45 -13.72
N LEU A 176 -6.67 -3.43 -14.53
CA LEU A 176 -7.20 -3.61 -15.88
C LEU A 176 -8.49 -4.44 -15.94
N PHE A 177 -8.84 -5.22 -14.92
CA PHE A 177 -10.01 -6.11 -14.96
C PHE A 177 -11.31 -5.41 -15.32
N PRO A 178 -11.73 -4.29 -14.70
CA PRO A 178 -13.00 -3.66 -15.03
C PRO A 178 -13.06 -3.18 -16.49
N PHE A 179 -11.94 -2.63 -16.98
CA PHE A 179 -11.82 -2.18 -18.37
C PHE A 179 -11.83 -3.38 -19.33
N GLY A 180 -11.02 -4.41 -19.07
CA GLY A 180 -10.91 -5.60 -19.91
C GLY A 180 -12.24 -6.37 -20.01
N LEU A 181 -12.93 -6.58 -18.88
CA LEU A 181 -14.25 -7.21 -18.84
C LEU A 181 -15.29 -6.40 -19.65
N SER A 182 -15.27 -5.07 -19.50
CA SER A 182 -16.14 -4.19 -20.27
C SER A 182 -15.84 -4.27 -21.78
N ALA A 183 -14.57 -4.33 -22.17
CA ALA A 183 -14.16 -4.52 -23.57
C ALA A 183 -14.60 -5.89 -24.14
N LEU A 184 -14.72 -6.90 -23.29
CA LEU A 184 -15.25 -8.23 -23.65
C LEU A 184 -16.79 -8.30 -23.63
N GLY A 185 -17.49 -7.17 -23.44
CA GLY A 185 -18.94 -7.09 -23.49
C GLY A 185 -19.65 -7.24 -22.14
N VAL A 186 -18.93 -7.32 -21.02
CA VAL A 186 -19.56 -7.32 -19.69
C VAL A 186 -20.12 -5.93 -19.40
N ALA A 187 -21.37 -5.88 -18.89
CA ALA A 187 -22.07 -4.63 -18.64
C ALA A 187 -21.30 -3.69 -17.69
N ASN A 188 -21.06 -2.46 -18.15
CA ASN A 188 -20.40 -1.39 -17.39
C ASN A 188 -21.39 -0.35 -16.84
N VAL A 189 -22.68 -0.55 -17.08
CA VAL A 189 -23.79 0.26 -16.56
C VAL A 189 -24.80 -0.68 -15.93
N ALA A 190 -25.37 -0.28 -14.81
CA ALA A 190 -26.37 -1.05 -14.08
C ALA A 190 -27.52 -0.15 -13.64
N ALA A 191 -28.55 -0.73 -13.03
CA ALA A 191 -29.63 0.01 -12.41
C ALA A 191 -29.10 0.98 -11.33
N LYS A 192 -29.84 2.04 -11.06
CA LYS A 192 -29.46 3.04 -10.05
C LYS A 192 -29.20 2.37 -8.68
N GLY A 193 -28.03 2.60 -8.13
CA GLY A 193 -27.61 2.05 -6.84
C GLY A 193 -26.98 0.66 -6.92
N VAL A 194 -26.88 0.07 -8.11
CA VAL A 194 -26.25 -1.24 -8.33
C VAL A 194 -24.88 -1.04 -8.96
N VAL A 195 -23.88 -1.71 -8.42
CA VAL A 195 -22.51 -1.69 -8.98
C VAL A 195 -22.49 -2.49 -10.29
N PRO A 196 -21.90 -1.95 -11.38
CA PRO A 196 -21.85 -2.64 -12.68
C PRO A 196 -21.16 -4.00 -12.62
N ASP A 197 -21.59 -4.92 -13.48
CA ASP A 197 -21.07 -6.28 -13.54
C ASP A 197 -19.56 -6.32 -13.86
N SER A 198 -19.06 -5.38 -14.66
CA SER A 198 -17.63 -5.26 -14.94
C SER A 198 -16.79 -5.08 -13.65
N VAL A 199 -17.29 -4.33 -12.67
CA VAL A 199 -16.66 -4.16 -11.37
C VAL A 199 -16.89 -5.40 -10.50
N ARG A 200 -18.13 -5.90 -10.40
CA ARG A 200 -18.46 -7.06 -9.58
C ARG A 200 -17.62 -8.28 -9.97
N PHE A 201 -17.56 -8.61 -11.25
CA PHE A 201 -16.76 -9.74 -11.74
C PHE A 201 -15.26 -9.51 -11.58
N SER A 202 -14.77 -8.27 -11.62
CA SER A 202 -13.37 -7.97 -11.30
C SER A 202 -13.01 -8.37 -9.86
N PHE A 203 -13.88 -8.07 -8.91
CA PHE A 203 -13.70 -8.49 -7.52
C PHE A 203 -13.80 -10.01 -7.37
N TYR A 204 -14.71 -10.68 -8.07
CA TYR A 204 -14.85 -12.14 -8.03
C TYR A 204 -13.64 -12.85 -8.61
N LEU A 205 -13.11 -12.37 -9.74
CA LEU A 205 -11.87 -12.90 -10.32
C LEU A 205 -10.69 -12.66 -9.37
N GLY A 206 -10.58 -11.46 -8.81
CA GLY A 206 -9.56 -11.14 -7.80
C GLY A 206 -9.65 -12.06 -6.58
N ALA A 207 -10.85 -12.33 -6.07
CA ALA A 207 -11.11 -13.23 -4.96
C ALA A 207 -10.66 -14.68 -5.25
N ILE A 208 -10.98 -15.18 -6.45
CA ILE A 208 -10.59 -16.52 -6.90
C ILE A 208 -9.06 -16.62 -6.99
N ILE A 209 -8.41 -15.63 -7.61
CA ILE A 209 -6.95 -15.60 -7.77
C ILE A 209 -6.27 -15.46 -6.41
N HIS A 210 -6.82 -14.63 -5.51
CA HIS A 210 -6.33 -14.50 -4.14
C HIS A 210 -6.42 -15.84 -3.39
N GLY A 211 -7.53 -16.55 -3.53
CA GLY A 211 -7.71 -17.87 -2.95
C GLY A 211 -6.68 -18.88 -3.47
N ILE A 212 -6.55 -18.99 -4.79
CA ILE A 212 -5.60 -19.91 -5.42
C ILE A 212 -4.17 -19.60 -5.00
N SER A 213 -3.73 -18.35 -5.10
CA SER A 213 -2.35 -17.95 -4.79
C SER A 213 -2.01 -18.15 -3.31
N SER A 214 -2.94 -17.84 -2.39
CA SER A 214 -2.76 -18.06 -0.96
C SER A 214 -2.70 -19.56 -0.61
N LEU A 215 -3.59 -20.37 -1.18
CA LEU A 215 -3.60 -21.83 -0.99
C LEU A 215 -2.29 -22.46 -1.47
N PHE A 216 -1.78 -22.07 -2.64
CA PHE A 216 -0.49 -22.56 -3.12
C PHE A 216 0.64 -22.27 -2.12
N THR A 217 0.69 -21.04 -1.57
CA THR A 217 1.71 -20.72 -0.56
C THR A 217 1.54 -21.55 0.70
N VAL A 218 0.32 -21.66 1.23
CA VAL A 218 0.03 -22.43 2.46
C VAL A 218 0.41 -23.91 2.32
N PHE A 219 0.10 -24.56 1.19
CA PHE A 219 0.38 -25.99 0.99
C PHE A 219 1.84 -26.30 0.68
N LYS A 220 2.56 -25.36 0.06
CA LYS A 220 3.94 -25.62 -0.40
C LYS A 220 5.01 -25.13 0.54
N VAL A 221 4.72 -24.15 1.39
CA VAL A 221 5.67 -23.59 2.34
C VAL A 221 5.49 -24.24 3.70
N LYS A 222 6.57 -24.84 4.20
CA LYS A 222 6.63 -25.41 5.56
C LYS A 222 7.56 -24.55 6.39
N GLU A 223 7.02 -23.89 7.40
CA GLU A 223 7.80 -23.10 8.34
C GLU A 223 8.71 -23.97 9.21
N TYR A 224 9.84 -23.41 9.63
CA TYR A 224 10.73 -24.08 10.59
C TYR A 224 10.03 -24.22 11.93
N ASP A 225 10.22 -25.40 12.57
CA ASP A 225 9.74 -25.58 13.92
C ASP A 225 10.45 -24.65 14.92
N PRO A 226 9.87 -24.39 16.10
CA PRO A 226 10.42 -23.43 17.05
C PRO A 226 11.87 -23.70 17.48
N LYS A 227 12.30 -24.98 17.50
CA LYS A 227 13.68 -25.35 17.85
C LYS A 227 14.64 -24.96 16.74
N MET A 228 14.32 -25.35 15.49
CA MET A 228 15.11 -24.98 14.31
C MET A 228 15.14 -23.46 14.11
N TYR A 229 14.01 -22.78 14.29
CA TYR A 229 13.93 -21.33 14.22
C TYR A 229 14.89 -20.66 15.20
N ASN A 230 14.88 -21.07 16.48
CA ASN A 230 15.76 -20.52 17.50
C ASN A 230 17.24 -20.81 17.22
N GLU A 231 17.58 -22.01 16.68
CA GLU A 231 18.94 -22.35 16.26
C GLU A 231 19.44 -21.46 15.11
N TYR A 232 18.60 -21.21 14.09
CA TYR A 232 18.97 -20.37 12.94
C TYR A 232 19.09 -18.89 13.29
N HIS A 233 18.23 -18.40 14.19
CA HIS A 233 18.24 -17.00 14.60
C HIS A 233 19.11 -16.70 15.82
N GLY A 234 19.66 -17.74 16.47
CA GLY A 234 20.50 -17.58 17.67
C GLY A 234 19.74 -16.99 18.86
N ILE A 235 18.44 -17.29 18.96
CA ILE A 235 17.56 -16.77 19.99
C ILE A 235 17.70 -17.64 21.25
N ASP A 236 18.07 -17.02 22.37
CA ASP A 236 17.93 -17.62 23.68
C ASP A 236 16.55 -17.25 24.26
N ALA A 237 15.68 -18.24 24.36
CA ALA A 237 14.31 -18.06 24.82
C ALA A 237 14.20 -17.47 26.24
N GLU A 238 15.25 -17.63 27.07
CA GLU A 238 15.28 -17.06 28.43
C GLU A 238 15.73 -15.58 28.43
N ALA A 239 16.63 -15.18 27.52
CA ALA A 239 17.10 -13.82 27.39
C ALA A 239 16.02 -12.89 26.81
N GLN A 240 15.19 -13.40 25.88
CA GLN A 240 14.12 -12.64 25.23
C GLN A 240 13.00 -12.19 26.20
N LYS A 241 12.77 -12.93 27.28
CA LYS A 241 11.80 -12.58 28.33
C LYS A 241 12.18 -11.35 29.17
N LYS A 242 13.45 -10.93 29.13
CA LYS A 242 13.99 -9.85 29.99
C LYS A 242 14.02 -8.46 29.35
N GLN A 243 13.92 -8.33 28.02
CA GLN A 243 13.96 -7.01 27.36
C GLN A 243 12.55 -6.48 27.09
N LYS A 244 11.98 -5.80 28.07
CA LYS A 244 10.78 -4.95 27.87
C LYS A 244 11.21 -3.51 27.58
N THR A 245 11.60 -3.21 26.35
CA THR A 245 11.79 -1.82 25.92
C THR A 245 10.42 -1.22 25.58
N SER A 246 10.05 -0.12 26.23
CA SER A 246 8.77 0.57 25.95
C SER A 246 8.82 1.23 24.57
N LEU A 247 7.75 1.07 23.77
CA LEU A 247 7.60 1.76 22.48
C LEU A 247 7.75 3.28 22.60
N VAL A 248 7.25 3.84 23.70
CA VAL A 248 7.40 5.29 24.00
C VAL A 248 8.86 5.68 24.16
N SER A 249 9.68 4.86 24.83
CA SER A 249 11.11 5.09 24.98
C SER A 249 11.84 5.01 23.65
N ILE A 250 11.49 4.07 22.77
CA ILE A 250 12.06 3.95 21.43
C ILE A 250 11.71 5.20 20.60
N LEU A 251 10.47 5.65 20.66
CA LEU A 251 10.00 6.82 19.92
C LEU A 251 10.66 8.13 20.38
N SER A 252 10.81 8.30 21.70
CA SER A 252 11.46 9.49 22.25
C SER A 252 12.96 9.61 21.89
N ASN A 253 13.59 8.46 21.62
CA ASN A 253 14.98 8.37 21.18
C ASN A 253 15.14 8.24 19.65
N ALA A 254 14.04 8.40 18.89
CA ALA A 254 14.07 8.30 17.45
C ALA A 254 15.01 9.35 16.82
N PRO A 255 15.83 8.97 15.83
CA PRO A 255 16.75 9.88 15.18
C PRO A 255 15.99 11.05 14.52
N LYS A 256 16.60 12.23 14.46
CA LYS A 256 15.97 13.44 13.88
C LYS A 256 15.46 13.19 12.45
N VAL A 257 16.14 12.33 11.70
CA VAL A 257 15.76 11.96 10.35
C VAL A 257 14.38 11.27 10.29
N PHE A 258 14.00 10.49 11.30
CA PHE A 258 12.68 9.86 11.42
C PHE A 258 11.54 10.91 11.37
N TRP A 259 11.72 12.01 12.10
CA TRP A 259 10.71 13.09 12.16
C TRP A 259 10.70 13.97 10.92
N THR A 260 11.89 14.28 10.37
CA THR A 260 11.97 15.12 9.16
C THR A 260 11.50 14.38 7.92
N LEU A 261 11.73 13.06 7.81
CA LEU A 261 11.12 12.23 6.77
C LEU A 261 9.62 12.15 6.96
N GLY A 262 9.14 12.00 8.21
CA GLY A 262 7.72 12.00 8.53
C GLY A 262 6.99 13.26 8.03
N LEU A 263 7.65 14.43 8.09
CA LEU A 263 7.09 15.66 7.53
C LEU A 263 6.89 15.58 6.02
N VAL A 264 7.85 15.03 5.27
CA VAL A 264 7.75 14.86 3.82
C VAL A 264 6.65 13.84 3.48
N GLU A 265 6.65 12.71 4.19
CA GLU A 265 5.65 11.66 4.02
C GLU A 265 4.24 12.15 4.33
N PHE A 266 4.09 13.05 5.32
CA PHE A 266 2.80 13.61 5.68
C PHE A 266 2.13 14.31 4.49
N PHE A 267 2.83 15.18 3.79
CA PHE A 267 2.28 15.88 2.63
C PHE A 267 2.07 14.95 1.43
N SER A 268 2.99 14.02 1.21
CA SER A 268 2.95 13.09 0.09
C SER A 268 1.79 12.10 0.19
N TRP A 269 1.60 11.47 1.34
CA TRP A 269 0.50 10.51 1.54
C TRP A 269 -0.87 11.18 1.65
N ALA A 270 -0.93 12.40 2.18
CA ALA A 270 -2.15 13.21 2.14
C ALA A 270 -2.58 13.50 0.70
N SER A 271 -1.63 13.78 -0.20
CA SER A 271 -1.91 13.99 -1.62
C SER A 271 -2.46 12.73 -2.29
N PHE A 272 -1.82 11.56 -2.09
CA PHE A 272 -2.31 10.31 -2.64
C PHE A 272 -3.70 9.93 -2.11
N GLN A 273 -4.01 10.27 -0.86
CA GLN A 273 -5.35 10.07 -0.31
C GLN A 273 -6.42 10.81 -1.11
N TYR A 274 -6.15 12.05 -1.52
CA TYR A 274 -7.05 12.80 -2.39
C TYR A 274 -7.15 12.22 -3.79
N LEU A 275 -6.05 11.68 -4.35
CA LEU A 275 -6.08 10.98 -5.63
C LEU A 275 -7.06 9.80 -5.59
N TRP A 276 -6.90 8.91 -4.64
CA TRP A 276 -7.75 7.71 -4.53
C TRP A 276 -9.22 8.05 -4.29
N THR A 277 -9.47 9.11 -3.53
CA THR A 277 -10.83 9.52 -3.18
C THR A 277 -11.53 10.22 -4.34
N TYR A 278 -10.86 11.12 -5.06
CA TYR A 278 -11.50 12.08 -5.94
C TYR A 278 -11.13 11.95 -7.42
N ALA A 279 -10.08 11.22 -7.81
CA ALA A 279 -9.68 11.10 -9.21
C ALA A 279 -10.77 10.52 -10.13
N PRO A 280 -11.55 9.49 -9.75
CA PRO A 280 -12.66 9.04 -10.61
C PRO A 280 -13.70 10.13 -10.88
N GLY A 281 -14.03 10.93 -9.88
CA GLY A 281 -14.95 12.08 -10.02
C GLY A 281 -14.38 13.18 -10.91
N ALA A 282 -13.11 13.57 -10.70
CA ALA A 282 -12.43 14.57 -11.51
C ALA A 282 -12.32 14.14 -12.99
N LEU A 283 -11.92 12.89 -13.25
CA LEU A 283 -11.90 12.35 -14.61
C LEU A 283 -13.28 12.36 -15.26
N SER A 284 -14.32 11.98 -14.51
CA SER A 284 -15.70 11.98 -15.00
C SER A 284 -16.18 13.39 -15.37
N ALA A 285 -15.94 14.36 -14.52
CA ALA A 285 -16.29 15.75 -14.78
C ALA A 285 -15.54 16.32 -15.99
N ASN A 286 -14.22 16.10 -16.07
CA ASN A 286 -13.36 16.76 -17.04
C ASN A 286 -13.39 16.11 -18.44
N ILE A 287 -13.46 14.77 -18.52
CA ILE A 287 -13.37 14.05 -19.81
C ILE A 287 -14.75 13.59 -20.31
N TRP A 288 -15.64 13.19 -19.41
CA TRP A 288 -16.98 12.70 -19.77
C TRP A 288 -18.10 13.72 -19.47
N HIS A 289 -17.75 14.89 -18.96
CA HIS A 289 -18.68 16.02 -18.69
C HIS A 289 -19.90 15.60 -17.86
N THR A 290 -19.70 14.74 -16.87
CA THR A 290 -20.75 14.27 -15.96
C THR A 290 -20.26 14.11 -14.54
N ILE A 291 -21.10 14.51 -13.60
CA ILE A 291 -20.89 14.27 -12.16
C ILE A 291 -21.89 13.25 -11.62
N ASN A 292 -22.76 12.72 -12.47
CA ASN A 292 -23.78 11.73 -12.08
C ASN A 292 -23.16 10.33 -11.95
N PRO A 293 -23.06 9.75 -10.74
CA PRO A 293 -22.43 8.44 -10.52
C PRO A 293 -23.12 7.27 -11.21
N THR A 294 -24.39 7.42 -11.59
CA THR A 294 -25.15 6.36 -12.28
C THR A 294 -25.07 6.46 -13.80
N SER A 295 -24.40 7.48 -14.33
CA SER A 295 -24.25 7.67 -15.77
C SER A 295 -23.21 6.74 -16.39
N ALA A 296 -23.38 6.42 -17.67
CA ALA A 296 -22.41 5.65 -18.44
C ALA A 296 -21.03 6.32 -18.48
N GLY A 297 -21.00 7.68 -18.54
CA GLY A 297 -19.76 8.46 -18.49
C GLY A 297 -18.97 8.29 -17.21
N PHE A 298 -19.62 8.36 -16.05
CA PHE A 298 -18.99 8.14 -14.76
C PHE A 298 -18.42 6.71 -14.65
N GLN A 299 -19.19 5.73 -15.11
CA GLN A 299 -18.75 4.34 -15.10
C GLN A 299 -17.58 4.09 -16.07
N ALA A 300 -17.55 4.76 -17.22
CA ALA A 300 -16.41 4.74 -18.14
C ALA A 300 -15.17 5.43 -17.55
N ALA A 301 -15.34 6.54 -16.82
CA ALA A 301 -14.26 7.19 -16.09
C ALA A 301 -13.64 6.28 -15.02
N GLY A 302 -14.46 5.50 -14.30
CA GLY A 302 -13.98 4.52 -13.34
C GLY A 302 -13.14 3.41 -13.97
N ASN A 303 -13.56 2.87 -15.15
CA ASN A 303 -12.75 1.92 -15.91
C ASN A 303 -11.43 2.55 -16.38
N TRP A 304 -11.50 3.80 -16.85
CA TRP A 304 -10.33 4.54 -17.31
C TRP A 304 -9.35 4.83 -16.18
N TYR A 305 -9.83 5.15 -14.99
CA TYR A 305 -9.00 5.29 -13.80
C TYR A 305 -8.21 4.02 -13.49
N GLY A 306 -8.80 2.84 -13.68
CA GLY A 306 -8.08 1.56 -13.59
C GLY A 306 -6.94 1.47 -14.61
N VAL A 307 -7.19 1.82 -15.89
CA VAL A 307 -6.14 1.86 -16.93
C VAL A 307 -5.01 2.82 -16.53
N LEU A 308 -5.36 4.00 -16.03
CA LEU A 308 -4.37 4.98 -15.56
C LEU A 308 -3.55 4.47 -14.36
N SER A 309 -4.16 3.75 -13.44
CA SER A 309 -3.46 3.11 -12.31
C SER A 309 -2.48 2.02 -12.78
N ALA A 310 -2.83 1.30 -13.87
CA ALA A 310 -1.89 0.37 -14.51
C ALA A 310 -0.71 1.12 -15.16
N VAL A 311 -0.96 2.24 -15.84
CA VAL A 311 0.11 3.13 -16.38
C VAL A 311 1.01 3.64 -15.26
N GLN A 312 0.43 4.10 -14.15
CA GLN A 312 1.16 4.49 -12.94
C GLN A 312 2.10 3.39 -12.46
N THR A 313 1.62 2.14 -12.42
CA THR A 313 2.42 0.98 -11.97
C THR A 313 3.62 0.74 -12.90
N VAL A 314 3.41 0.80 -14.21
CA VAL A 314 4.50 0.65 -15.20
C VAL A 314 5.52 1.78 -15.06
N ALA A 315 5.07 3.02 -14.96
CA ALA A 315 5.95 4.18 -14.77
C ALA A 315 6.76 4.07 -13.47
N ALA A 316 6.14 3.61 -12.38
CA ALA A 316 6.79 3.38 -11.11
C ALA A 316 7.90 2.30 -11.20
N ILE A 317 7.66 1.20 -11.92
CA ILE A 317 8.66 0.15 -12.14
C ILE A 317 9.86 0.70 -12.93
N LEU A 318 9.60 1.41 -14.03
CA LEU A 318 10.66 1.96 -14.87
C LEU A 318 11.50 3.01 -14.15
N TYR A 319 10.85 3.90 -13.40
CA TYR A 319 11.57 4.91 -12.63
C TYR A 319 12.24 4.34 -11.38
N GLY A 320 11.69 3.28 -10.80
CA GLY A 320 12.33 2.53 -9.71
C GLY A 320 13.70 1.98 -10.10
N TYR A 321 13.87 1.56 -11.36
CA TYR A 321 15.18 1.20 -11.89
C TYR A 321 16.16 2.38 -11.88
N VAL A 322 15.72 3.58 -12.22
CA VAL A 322 16.56 4.80 -12.12
C VAL A 322 16.94 5.08 -10.66
N LEU A 323 15.97 4.97 -9.74
CA LEU A 323 16.22 5.20 -8.31
C LEU A 323 17.21 4.21 -7.70
N SER A 324 17.30 2.98 -8.22
CA SER A 324 18.23 1.96 -7.73
C SER A 324 19.72 2.31 -7.98
N HIS A 325 20.00 3.27 -8.85
CA HIS A 325 21.36 3.74 -9.17
C HIS A 325 21.74 5.05 -8.44
N LEU A 326 20.88 5.55 -7.54
CA LEU A 326 21.16 6.76 -6.78
C LEU A 326 22.18 6.50 -5.67
N ASN A 327 22.99 7.50 -5.42
CA ASN A 327 23.92 7.56 -4.30
C ASN A 327 23.51 8.65 -3.28
N ASP A 328 24.22 8.75 -2.17
CA ASP A 328 23.91 9.69 -1.09
C ASP A 328 23.84 11.15 -1.56
N LYS A 329 24.65 11.56 -2.55
CA LYS A 329 24.68 12.93 -3.07
C LYS A 329 23.49 13.25 -3.98
N THR A 330 22.98 12.26 -4.73
CA THR A 330 21.92 12.44 -5.72
C THR A 330 20.54 12.14 -5.16
N ARG A 331 20.44 11.38 -4.07
CA ARG A 331 19.16 10.90 -3.51
C ARG A 331 18.18 12.02 -3.18
N LYS A 332 18.61 13.04 -2.42
CA LYS A 332 17.73 14.17 -2.04
C LYS A 332 17.22 15.00 -3.23
N PRO A 333 18.07 15.43 -4.18
CA PRO A 333 17.59 16.07 -5.41
C PRO A 333 16.56 15.23 -6.16
N PHE A 334 16.79 13.93 -6.34
CA PHE A 334 15.85 13.04 -7.00
C PHE A 334 14.57 12.82 -6.19
N TYR A 335 14.66 12.84 -4.84
CA TYR A 335 13.47 12.82 -3.99
C TYR A 335 12.59 14.05 -4.23
N SER A 336 13.17 15.25 -4.13
CA SER A 336 12.44 16.49 -4.39
C SER A 336 11.88 16.54 -5.83
N LEU A 337 12.69 16.15 -6.84
CA LEU A 337 12.26 16.12 -8.24
C LEU A 337 11.11 15.14 -8.48
N GLY A 338 11.14 13.97 -7.84
CA GLY A 338 10.04 12.99 -7.92
C GLY A 338 8.73 13.54 -7.37
N LEU A 339 8.78 14.31 -6.26
CA LEU A 339 7.60 14.95 -5.68
C LEU A 339 7.10 16.13 -6.54
N VAL A 340 8.00 16.92 -7.13
CA VAL A 340 7.64 17.96 -8.11
C VAL A 340 6.99 17.32 -9.34
N GLY A 341 7.53 16.19 -9.81
CA GLY A 341 6.92 15.42 -10.89
C GLY A 341 5.50 14.98 -10.53
N ALA A 342 5.29 14.42 -9.34
CA ALA A 342 3.94 14.07 -8.85
C ALA A 342 3.01 15.29 -8.82
N ALA A 343 3.49 16.44 -8.33
CA ALA A 343 2.72 17.68 -8.32
C ALA A 343 2.29 18.10 -9.74
N ALA A 344 3.21 17.99 -10.71
CA ALA A 344 2.90 18.25 -12.11
C ALA A 344 1.84 17.28 -12.66
N GLY A 345 1.94 16.00 -12.31
CA GLY A 345 0.93 14.98 -12.65
C GLY A 345 -0.45 15.30 -12.07
N PHE A 346 -0.52 15.69 -10.81
CA PHE A 346 -1.77 16.13 -10.16
C PHE A 346 -2.34 17.39 -10.79
N LEU A 347 -1.49 18.37 -11.10
CA LEU A 347 -1.90 19.59 -11.81
C LEU A 347 -2.49 19.26 -13.19
N MET A 348 -1.80 18.43 -13.97
CA MET A 348 -2.31 17.96 -15.26
C MET A 348 -3.64 17.23 -15.12
N LEU A 349 -3.80 16.38 -14.09
CA LEU A 349 -5.02 15.63 -13.85
C LEU A 349 -6.19 16.54 -13.47
N ALA A 350 -5.95 17.57 -12.66
CA ALA A 350 -6.98 18.54 -12.26
C ALA A 350 -7.60 19.29 -13.45
N PHE A 351 -6.84 19.53 -14.50
CA PHE A 351 -7.25 20.26 -15.71
C PHE A 351 -7.27 19.40 -16.98
N CYS A 352 -7.34 18.06 -16.85
CA CYS A 352 -7.29 17.19 -18.02
C CYS A 352 -8.66 17.09 -18.71
N HIS A 353 -8.72 17.46 -19.98
CA HIS A 353 -9.91 17.30 -20.82
C HIS A 353 -9.75 16.18 -21.86
N THR A 354 -8.63 15.49 -21.87
CA THR A 354 -8.34 14.42 -22.83
C THR A 354 -7.77 13.18 -22.15
N LYS A 355 -8.06 12.02 -22.70
CA LYS A 355 -7.49 10.76 -22.22
C LYS A 355 -5.95 10.74 -22.31
N LEU A 356 -5.38 11.33 -23.37
CA LEU A 356 -3.93 11.37 -23.54
C LEU A 356 -3.25 12.17 -22.43
N LEU A 357 -3.77 13.34 -22.08
CA LEU A 357 -3.22 14.16 -21.00
C LEU A 357 -3.28 13.42 -19.65
N SER A 358 -4.37 12.67 -19.41
CA SER A 358 -4.50 11.86 -18.19
C SER A 358 -3.47 10.73 -18.14
N ILE A 359 -3.08 10.10 -19.26
CA ILE A 359 -1.99 9.10 -19.31
C ILE A 359 -0.67 9.76 -18.91
N ILE A 360 -0.35 10.93 -19.48
CA ILE A 360 0.88 11.66 -19.15
C ILE A 360 0.89 12.03 -17.66
N ALA A 361 -0.23 12.52 -17.13
CA ALA A 361 -0.38 12.82 -15.72
C ALA A 361 -0.05 11.61 -14.83
N PHE A 362 -0.55 10.43 -15.19
CA PHE A 362 -0.32 9.22 -14.39
C PHE A 362 1.09 8.63 -14.52
N ILE A 363 1.82 8.93 -15.60
CA ILE A 363 3.27 8.64 -15.68
C ILE A 363 4.00 9.46 -14.60
N PHE A 364 3.74 10.75 -14.49
CA PHE A 364 4.34 11.62 -13.48
C PHE A 364 3.91 11.22 -12.05
N ILE A 365 2.65 10.84 -11.85
CA ILE A 365 2.15 10.32 -10.57
C ILE A 365 2.86 9.02 -10.20
N GLY A 366 3.17 8.15 -11.18
CA GLY A 366 3.93 6.92 -10.98
C GLY A 366 5.37 7.17 -10.54
N ILE A 367 6.02 8.19 -11.07
CA ILE A 367 7.33 8.66 -10.61
C ILE A 367 7.27 9.05 -9.14
N GLY A 368 6.29 9.87 -8.74
CA GLY A 368 6.08 10.24 -7.35
C GLY A 368 5.79 9.05 -6.45
N TRP A 369 4.94 8.12 -6.90
CA TRP A 369 4.58 6.92 -6.16
C TRP A 369 5.78 6.08 -5.73
N VAL A 370 6.66 5.73 -6.67
CA VAL A 370 7.86 4.94 -6.34
C VAL A 370 8.86 5.74 -5.52
N THR A 371 8.91 7.05 -5.71
CA THR A 371 9.79 7.94 -4.95
C THR A 371 9.47 7.89 -3.45
N ILE A 372 8.22 8.05 -3.05
CA ILE A 372 7.80 8.01 -1.64
C ILE A 372 7.85 6.61 -1.04
N ASN A 373 7.78 5.57 -1.86
CA ASN A 373 7.87 4.19 -1.39
C ASN A 373 9.32 3.65 -1.31
N SER A 374 10.30 4.36 -1.83
CA SER A 374 11.69 3.88 -1.90
C SER A 374 12.66 4.75 -1.11
N ILE A 375 12.72 6.04 -1.43
CA ILE A 375 13.77 6.93 -0.91
C ILE A 375 13.69 7.12 0.60
N PRO A 376 12.51 7.38 1.22
CA PRO A 376 12.41 7.58 2.66
C PRO A 376 12.88 6.38 3.46
N PHE A 377 12.52 5.18 3.02
CA PHE A 377 12.95 3.94 3.68
C PHE A 377 14.45 3.73 3.58
N THR A 378 15.06 4.06 2.44
CA THR A 378 16.52 3.99 2.27
C THR A 378 17.23 4.97 3.20
N ILE A 379 16.77 6.23 3.28
CA ILE A 379 17.36 7.24 4.18
C ILE A 379 17.16 6.83 5.64
N LEU A 380 15.99 6.33 6.01
CA LEU A 380 15.70 5.91 7.37
C LEU A 380 16.58 4.73 7.78
N THR A 381 16.63 3.67 6.97
CA THR A 381 17.43 2.47 7.30
C THR A 381 18.91 2.76 7.38
N ASN A 382 19.44 3.66 6.56
CA ASN A 382 20.83 4.10 6.65
C ASN A 382 21.17 4.89 7.93
N ALA A 383 20.17 5.48 8.56
CA ALA A 383 20.32 6.28 9.78
C ALA A 383 20.16 5.47 11.07
N LEU A 384 19.68 4.23 10.98
CA LEU A 384 19.47 3.36 12.14
C LEU A 384 20.76 2.62 12.52
N ASP A 385 20.86 2.24 13.79
CA ASP A 385 22.07 1.67 14.38
C ASP A 385 22.04 0.12 14.47
N GLY A 386 21.06 -0.54 13.84
CA GLY A 386 20.87 -1.99 13.90
C GLY A 386 20.12 -2.48 15.15
N GLN A 387 19.97 -1.62 16.17
CA GLN A 387 19.11 -1.89 17.33
C GLN A 387 17.71 -1.36 17.05
N HIS A 388 16.69 -2.20 17.22
CA HIS A 388 15.28 -1.83 17.04
C HIS A 388 14.88 -1.36 15.61
N ASP A 389 15.66 -1.65 14.56
CA ASP A 389 15.37 -1.21 13.18
C ASP A 389 13.97 -1.62 12.73
N GLY A 390 13.57 -2.86 12.98
CA GLY A 390 12.22 -3.34 12.66
C GLY A 390 11.12 -2.56 13.37
N THR A 391 11.38 -2.13 14.61
CA THR A 391 10.42 -1.29 15.38
C THR A 391 10.32 0.11 14.79
N TYR A 392 11.44 0.73 14.41
CA TYR A 392 11.43 2.05 13.76
C TYR A 392 10.74 2.02 12.41
N ILE A 393 10.99 0.99 11.58
CA ILE A 393 10.32 0.81 10.28
C ILE A 393 8.81 0.59 10.49
N GLY A 394 8.43 -0.21 11.49
CA GLY A 394 7.03 -0.41 11.86
C GLY A 394 6.34 0.87 12.32
N MET A 395 7.01 1.67 13.16
CA MET A 395 6.50 2.96 13.61
C MET A 395 6.46 4.00 12.48
N PHE A 396 7.36 3.90 11.50
CA PHE A 396 7.36 4.77 10.33
C PHE A 396 6.09 4.60 9.48
N ASN A 397 5.45 3.44 9.54
CA ASN A 397 4.12 3.23 8.92
C ASN A 397 3.05 4.19 9.46
N CYS A 398 3.21 4.74 10.65
CA CYS A 398 2.31 5.79 11.16
C CYS A 398 2.37 7.06 10.28
N TRP A 399 3.56 7.40 9.73
CA TRP A 399 3.72 8.50 8.77
C TRP A 399 3.10 8.24 7.40
N ILE A 400 2.70 6.99 7.14
CA ILE A 400 1.89 6.60 5.98
C ILE A 400 0.40 6.73 6.29
N CYS A 401 -0.05 6.17 7.40
CA CYS A 401 -1.47 6.07 7.74
C CYS A 401 -2.06 7.37 8.29
N LEU A 402 -1.34 8.06 9.19
CA LEU A 402 -1.83 9.28 9.85
C LEU A 402 -2.15 10.40 8.85
N PRO A 403 -1.29 10.72 7.86
CA PRO A 403 -1.61 11.74 6.86
C PRO A 403 -2.86 11.43 6.05
N GLN A 404 -3.08 10.16 5.72
CA GLN A 404 -4.28 9.72 4.99
C GLN A 404 -5.55 9.95 5.82
N ILE A 405 -5.49 9.66 7.12
CA ILE A 405 -6.60 9.93 8.05
C ILE A 405 -6.83 11.45 8.14
N CYS A 406 -5.78 12.24 8.35
CA CYS A 406 -5.87 13.70 8.42
C CYS A 406 -6.45 14.31 7.12
N ALA A 407 -6.00 13.84 5.96
CA ALA A 407 -6.51 14.29 4.66
C ALA A 407 -7.98 13.94 4.48
N SER A 408 -8.38 12.73 4.88
CA SER A 408 -9.78 12.29 4.81
C SER A 408 -10.68 13.12 5.74
N VAL A 409 -10.23 13.43 6.95
CA VAL A 409 -10.95 14.32 7.88
C VAL A 409 -11.02 15.75 7.31
N ALA A 410 -9.92 16.28 6.81
CA ALA A 410 -9.89 17.62 6.22
C ALA A 410 -10.83 17.74 5.01
N SER A 411 -11.07 16.66 4.28
CA SER A 411 -11.95 16.66 3.11
C SER A 411 -13.40 17.04 3.44
N PHE A 412 -13.88 16.82 4.65
CA PHE A 412 -15.23 17.25 5.07
C PHE A 412 -15.43 18.77 5.00
N ALA A 413 -14.38 19.53 5.27
CA ALA A 413 -14.42 20.99 5.17
C ALA A 413 -13.98 21.45 3.78
N LEU A 414 -12.92 20.85 3.22
CA LEU A 414 -12.30 21.30 1.97
C LEU A 414 -13.18 21.03 0.76
N TYR A 415 -13.79 19.83 0.66
CA TYR A 415 -14.58 19.48 -0.53
C TYR A 415 -15.80 20.41 -0.73
N PRO A 416 -16.65 20.68 0.29
CA PRO A 416 -17.75 21.65 0.12
C PRO A 416 -17.28 23.06 -0.22
N MET A 417 -16.17 23.50 0.39
CA MET A 417 -15.57 24.80 0.11
C MET A 417 -15.12 24.88 -1.36
N PHE A 418 -14.37 23.90 -1.83
CA PHE A 418 -13.86 23.85 -3.20
C PHE A 418 -14.98 23.66 -4.23
N SER A 419 -15.99 22.85 -3.92
CA SER A 419 -17.16 22.69 -4.78
C SER A 419 -17.93 23.99 -5.00
N LYS A 420 -18.03 24.83 -3.96
CA LYS A 420 -18.63 26.19 -4.10
C LYS A 420 -17.76 27.10 -4.95
N MET A 421 -16.43 27.06 -4.79
CA MET A 421 -15.50 27.90 -5.56
C MET A 421 -15.45 27.51 -7.05
N SER A 422 -15.65 26.23 -7.37
CA SER A 422 -15.52 25.67 -8.73
C SER A 422 -16.85 25.40 -9.42
N HIS A 423 -17.95 26.00 -8.95
CA HIS A 423 -19.29 25.79 -9.52
C HIS A 423 -19.72 24.30 -9.64
N GLY A 424 -19.28 23.49 -8.67
CA GLY A 424 -19.67 22.06 -8.56
C GLY A 424 -18.54 21.06 -8.81
N ASP A 425 -17.38 21.47 -9.34
CA ASP A 425 -16.24 20.56 -9.57
C ASP A 425 -15.28 20.52 -8.35
N GLY A 426 -15.81 20.09 -7.21
CA GLY A 426 -14.99 19.91 -6.01
C GLY A 426 -13.91 18.85 -6.17
N ALA A 427 -14.13 17.83 -7.01
CA ALA A 427 -13.19 16.73 -7.18
C ALA A 427 -11.87 17.18 -7.81
N SER A 428 -11.93 17.95 -8.93
CA SER A 428 -10.72 18.48 -9.57
C SER A 428 -9.97 19.44 -8.65
N MET A 429 -10.68 20.23 -7.84
CA MET A 429 -10.04 21.13 -6.87
C MET A 429 -9.35 20.38 -5.73
N MET A 430 -9.88 19.24 -5.29
CA MET A 430 -9.20 18.38 -4.33
C MET A 430 -7.91 17.78 -4.91
N ILE A 431 -7.90 17.39 -6.19
CA ILE A 431 -6.69 16.96 -6.89
C ILE A 431 -5.67 18.09 -6.99
N LEU A 432 -6.12 19.30 -7.35
CA LEU A 432 -5.26 20.50 -7.39
C LEU A 432 -4.64 20.80 -6.02
N PHE A 433 -5.42 20.68 -4.95
CA PHE A 433 -4.88 20.84 -3.59
C PHE A 433 -3.84 19.77 -3.25
N GLY A 434 -4.01 18.51 -3.72
CA GLY A 434 -2.99 17.49 -3.65
C GLY A 434 -1.67 17.88 -4.34
N ALA A 435 -1.74 18.57 -5.50
CA ALA A 435 -0.53 19.11 -6.15
C ALA A 435 0.20 20.12 -5.25
N VAL A 436 -0.54 21.00 -4.58
CA VAL A 436 0.05 21.98 -3.63
C VAL A 436 0.76 21.26 -2.48
N LEU A 437 0.14 20.23 -1.90
CA LEU A 437 0.75 19.45 -0.83
C LEU A 437 2.04 18.75 -1.30
N PHE A 438 2.09 18.21 -2.53
CA PHE A 438 3.33 17.65 -3.08
C PHE A 438 4.44 18.70 -3.24
N ILE A 439 4.12 19.92 -3.63
CA ILE A 439 5.10 21.01 -3.68
C ILE A 439 5.64 21.33 -2.29
N ILE A 440 4.77 21.40 -1.27
CA ILE A 440 5.20 21.57 0.13
C ILE A 440 6.10 20.41 0.56
N GLY A 441 5.72 19.16 0.23
CA GLY A 441 6.52 17.97 0.45
C GLY A 441 7.90 18.06 -0.21
N ALA A 442 7.97 18.49 -1.46
CA ALA A 442 9.22 18.65 -2.22
C ALA A 442 10.19 19.65 -1.57
N PHE A 443 9.67 20.77 -1.05
CA PHE A 443 10.47 21.73 -0.27
C PHE A 443 10.89 21.13 1.09
N SER A 444 10.02 20.36 1.73
CA SER A 444 10.31 19.71 3.02
C SER A 444 11.46 18.71 2.92
N VAL A 445 11.74 18.13 1.75
CA VAL A 445 12.89 17.24 1.54
C VAL A 445 14.20 17.90 1.95
N TRP A 446 14.35 19.22 1.76
CA TRP A 446 15.59 19.94 2.06
C TRP A 446 15.84 20.12 3.56
N VAL A 447 14.83 19.93 4.41
CA VAL A 447 14.96 19.88 5.86
C VAL A 447 15.58 18.55 6.33
N VAL A 448 15.42 17.47 5.55
CA VAL A 448 15.95 16.15 5.86
C VAL A 448 17.47 16.19 5.84
N LYS A 449 18.10 15.84 6.95
CA LYS A 449 19.57 15.67 7.04
C LYS A 449 19.86 14.18 7.08
N GLU A 450 20.44 13.65 6.01
CA GLU A 450 20.89 12.26 5.99
C GLU A 450 22.02 12.09 7.01
N THR A 451 21.87 11.11 7.88
CA THR A 451 22.87 10.71 8.86
C THR A 451 23.17 9.24 8.62
N LYS A 452 24.44 8.84 8.75
CA LYS A 452 24.83 7.44 8.69
C LYS A 452 24.87 6.88 10.11
N GLY A 453 24.10 5.83 10.37
CA GLY A 453 24.16 5.07 11.60
C GLY A 453 25.45 4.26 11.72
N LEU A 454 25.69 3.67 12.87
CA LEU A 454 26.91 2.86 13.13
C LEU A 454 27.04 1.66 12.17
N SER A 455 25.93 1.05 11.80
CA SER A 455 25.90 -0.08 10.87
C SER A 455 26.34 0.31 9.46
N ALA A 456 25.84 1.44 8.93
CA ALA A 456 26.21 1.93 7.61
C ALA A 456 27.68 2.41 7.56
N LYS A 457 28.18 3.00 8.64
CA LYS A 457 29.60 3.41 8.74
C LYS A 457 30.56 2.22 8.68
N LYS A 458 30.24 1.12 9.36
CA LYS A 458 31.06 -0.11 9.30
C LYS A 458 31.11 -0.72 7.91
N THR A 459 29.99 -0.71 7.19
CA THR A 459 29.95 -1.25 5.82
C THR A 459 30.80 -0.39 4.86
N ASP A 460 30.80 0.94 5.04
CA ASP A 460 31.64 1.82 4.24
C ASP A 460 33.15 1.62 4.55
N GLU A 461 33.52 1.47 5.83
CA GLU A 461 34.89 1.20 6.26
C GLU A 461 35.39 -0.16 5.72
N GLU A 462 34.57 -1.23 5.80
CA GLU A 462 34.89 -2.53 5.21
C GLU A 462 35.03 -2.47 3.68
N ALA A 463 34.22 -1.65 3.00
CA ALA A 463 34.32 -1.46 1.55
C ALA A 463 35.58 -0.68 1.14
N GLU A 464 36.01 0.30 1.93
CA GLU A 464 37.26 1.05 1.70
C GLU A 464 38.49 0.18 1.96
N GLU A 465 38.46 -0.72 2.96
CA GLU A 465 39.57 -1.68 3.24
C GLU A 465 39.73 -2.72 2.11
N ILE A 466 38.66 -3.07 1.37
CA ILE A 466 38.72 -4.02 0.25
C ILE A 466 39.31 -3.37 -1.03
N ILE A 467 39.23 -2.04 -1.13
CA ILE A 467 39.69 -1.27 -2.31
C ILE A 467 41.17 -0.83 -2.14
N GLN A 468 41.69 -0.83 -0.92
CA GLN A 468 43.12 -0.65 -0.61
C GLN A 468 43.90 -1.97 -0.68
#